data_d95f9ae54f68d47e36b6e9b3528c318b
#
_entry.id   d95f9ae54f68d47e36b6e9b3528c318b
#
_cell.length_a   1.000
_cell.length_b   1.000
_cell.length_c   1.000
_cell.angle_alpha   90.00
_cell.angle_beta   90.00
_cell.angle_gamma   90.00
#
_symmetry.space_group_name_H-M   'P 1'
#
loop_
_entity.id
_entity.type
_entity.pdbx_description
1 polymer ?
#
loop_
_entity_poly.entity_id
_entity_poly.type
_entity_poly.pdbx_seq_one_letter_code
_entity_poly.pdbx_strand_id
1 'polypeptide(L)'
;MMWLYDDPEFFKAYAQMSRSQLGLQGAGEWQQMKRLFPDVTGMDVLDLGCGYGWHCRYAAEQGAATVLGIDRSERMIREAHARNAAEGVTYRVCGLAEYEYPAERYDLVISNLVLHYMEDLEEVYSRVYRTLRHGGTFLLNMEHPTFTAGVRQEFSSDGTWPVTDYYVPGERRTAFLGHEVVKYHHTLEQILNGLLKAGFALKAVEEAMPPEQWRQLMPEEMRRPMMLLVKAEKP
;
A
#
# COMPACT_ATOMS: atom_id res chain seq x y z
N MET A 1 -2.18 12.80 19.74
CA MET A 1 -0.90 12.95 19.01
C MET A 1 -1.24 13.18 17.56
N MET A 2 -0.65 14.19 16.89
CA MET A 2 -0.91 14.46 15.47
C MET A 2 -0.33 13.32 14.64
N TRP A 3 -1.08 12.87 13.61
CA TRP A 3 -0.60 11.85 12.68
C TRP A 3 0.52 12.43 11.82
N LEU A 4 1.58 11.64 11.52
CA LEU A 4 2.76 12.12 10.80
C LEU A 4 2.41 12.78 9.45
N TYR A 5 1.48 12.19 8.71
CA TYR A 5 1.04 12.72 7.42
C TYR A 5 0.19 14.02 7.53
N ASP A 6 -0.16 14.44 8.75
CA ASP A 6 -0.77 15.75 9.02
C ASP A 6 0.25 16.77 9.52
N ASP A 7 1.51 16.36 9.79
CA ASP A 7 2.60 17.28 10.09
C ASP A 7 2.93 18.14 8.87
N PRO A 8 2.99 19.48 8.99
CA PRO A 8 3.20 20.36 7.84
C PRO A 8 4.54 20.17 7.11
N GLU A 9 5.63 19.93 7.85
CA GLU A 9 6.97 19.78 7.27
C GLU A 9 7.10 18.43 6.57
N PHE A 10 6.63 17.36 7.20
CA PHE A 10 6.55 16.05 6.58
C PHE A 10 5.71 16.08 5.31
N PHE A 11 4.51 16.65 5.38
CA PHE A 11 3.61 16.74 4.25
C PHE A 11 4.22 17.52 3.07
N LYS A 12 4.93 18.61 3.36
CA LYS A 12 5.65 19.39 2.34
C LYS A 12 6.75 18.55 1.66
N ALA A 13 7.51 17.78 2.43
CA ALA A 13 8.53 16.88 1.89
C ALA A 13 7.88 15.75 1.08
N TYR A 14 6.80 15.15 1.58
CA TYR A 14 6.03 14.11 0.88
C TYR A 14 5.47 14.60 -0.46
N ALA A 15 4.99 15.86 -0.52
CA ALA A 15 4.48 16.46 -1.74
C ALA A 15 5.55 16.61 -2.86
N GLN A 16 6.84 16.55 -2.52
CA GLN A 16 7.94 16.60 -3.52
C GLN A 16 8.27 15.23 -4.11
N MET A 17 7.75 14.14 -3.55
CA MET A 17 7.99 12.81 -4.11
C MET A 17 7.40 12.67 -5.51
N SER A 18 8.07 11.91 -6.36
CA SER A 18 7.63 11.63 -7.74
C SER A 18 6.18 11.12 -7.80
N ARG A 19 5.81 10.18 -6.90
CA ARG A 19 4.43 9.66 -6.81
C ARG A 19 3.40 10.70 -6.39
N SER A 20 3.80 11.70 -5.60
CA SER A 20 2.90 12.78 -5.18
C SER A 20 2.67 13.80 -6.29
N GLN A 21 3.68 14.03 -7.14
CA GLN A 21 3.64 15.00 -8.23
C GLN A 21 3.05 14.41 -9.51
N LEU A 22 3.49 13.23 -9.90
CA LEU A 22 3.17 12.57 -11.18
C LEU A 22 2.14 11.45 -11.04
N GLY A 23 1.63 11.24 -9.81
CA GLY A 23 0.65 10.18 -9.54
C GLY A 23 1.20 8.79 -9.83
N LEU A 24 0.37 7.96 -10.41
CA LEU A 24 0.73 6.56 -10.73
C LEU A 24 1.92 6.46 -11.69
N GLN A 25 2.12 7.44 -12.58
CA GLN A 25 3.28 7.46 -13.48
C GLN A 25 4.59 7.74 -12.73
N GLY A 26 4.53 8.36 -11.56
CA GLY A 26 5.66 8.61 -10.68
C GLY A 26 5.93 7.48 -9.67
N ALA A 27 5.13 6.41 -9.68
CA ALA A 27 5.25 5.25 -8.80
C ALA A 27 5.97 4.10 -9.52
N GLY A 28 7.12 3.68 -9.02
CA GLY A 28 7.98 2.68 -9.67
C GLY A 28 7.31 1.30 -9.82
N GLU A 29 6.48 0.95 -8.85
CA GLU A 29 5.74 -0.31 -8.82
C GLU A 29 4.50 -0.34 -9.74
N TRP A 30 4.06 0.84 -10.22
CA TRP A 30 2.77 0.94 -10.89
C TRP A 30 2.60 0.03 -12.09
N GLN A 31 3.61 -0.11 -12.93
CA GLN A 31 3.52 -0.94 -14.14
C GLN A 31 3.26 -2.43 -13.80
N GLN A 32 3.80 -2.91 -12.68
CA GLN A 32 3.55 -4.26 -12.19
C GLN A 32 2.17 -4.35 -11.54
N MET A 33 1.85 -3.42 -10.64
CA MET A 33 0.55 -3.37 -9.98
C MET A 33 -0.61 -3.27 -10.97
N LYS A 34 -0.46 -2.46 -12.03
CA LYS A 34 -1.45 -2.31 -13.09
C LYS A 34 -1.79 -3.64 -13.79
N ARG A 35 -0.79 -4.51 -14.01
CA ARG A 35 -1.03 -5.84 -14.62
C ARG A 35 -1.82 -6.78 -13.70
N LEU A 36 -1.72 -6.57 -12.40
CA LEU A 36 -2.44 -7.35 -11.39
C LEU A 36 -3.86 -6.84 -11.16
N PHE A 37 -4.15 -5.60 -11.56
CA PHE A 37 -5.49 -5.03 -11.43
C PHE A 37 -6.50 -5.88 -12.20
N PRO A 38 -7.66 -6.24 -11.61
CA PRO A 38 -8.74 -6.91 -12.34
C PRO A 38 -9.43 -5.91 -13.29
N ASP A 39 -10.27 -6.42 -14.18
CA ASP A 39 -11.28 -5.57 -14.84
C ASP A 39 -12.26 -5.11 -13.75
N VAL A 40 -12.33 -3.79 -13.55
CA VAL A 40 -13.15 -3.20 -12.48
C VAL A 40 -14.48 -2.66 -12.98
N THR A 41 -14.84 -2.90 -14.23
CA THR A 41 -16.09 -2.42 -14.83
C THR A 41 -17.30 -2.84 -13.99
N GLY A 42 -18.05 -1.86 -13.50
CA GLY A 42 -19.24 -2.08 -12.67
C GLY A 42 -18.95 -2.54 -11.23
N MET A 43 -17.70 -2.60 -10.79
CA MET A 43 -17.31 -3.06 -9.45
C MET A 43 -17.45 -1.96 -8.38
N ASP A 44 -17.70 -2.41 -7.15
CA ASP A 44 -17.54 -1.59 -5.93
C ASP A 44 -16.11 -1.77 -5.39
N VAL A 45 -15.37 -0.68 -5.24
CA VAL A 45 -13.95 -0.67 -4.87
C VAL A 45 -13.72 0.04 -3.54
N LEU A 46 -12.84 -0.51 -2.69
CA LEU A 46 -12.33 0.11 -1.46
C LEU A 46 -10.83 0.28 -1.57
N ASP A 47 -10.33 1.50 -1.33
CA ASP A 47 -8.89 1.80 -1.26
C ASP A 47 -8.50 2.16 0.19
N LEU A 48 -7.74 1.28 0.82
CA LEU A 48 -7.29 1.37 2.22
C LEU A 48 -6.00 2.17 2.30
N GLY A 49 -6.05 3.36 2.91
CA GLY A 49 -4.94 4.30 2.96
C GLY A 49 -4.71 4.95 1.60
N CYS A 50 -5.75 5.49 1.02
CA CYS A 50 -5.77 5.97 -0.38
C CYS A 50 -4.83 7.17 -0.66
N GLY A 51 -4.29 7.83 0.38
CA GLY A 51 -3.45 9.00 0.24
C GLY A 51 -4.10 10.08 -0.62
N TYR A 52 -3.46 10.47 -1.71
CA TYR A 52 -4.00 11.46 -2.67
C TYR A 52 -5.09 10.90 -3.61
N GLY A 53 -5.47 9.61 -3.47
CA GLY A 53 -6.58 9.03 -4.23
C GLY A 53 -6.27 8.61 -5.67
N TRP A 54 -5.00 8.41 -6.02
CA TRP A 54 -4.61 8.07 -7.39
C TRP A 54 -5.18 6.74 -7.88
N HIS A 55 -5.22 5.71 -7.01
CA HIS A 55 -5.83 4.41 -7.35
C HIS A 55 -7.35 4.50 -7.41
N CYS A 56 -7.96 5.33 -6.55
CA CYS A 56 -9.40 5.59 -6.59
C CYS A 56 -9.81 6.19 -7.94
N ARG A 57 -9.11 7.24 -8.37
CA ARG A 57 -9.36 7.86 -9.67
C ARG A 57 -9.14 6.87 -10.81
N TYR A 58 -8.04 6.11 -10.78
CA TYR A 58 -7.78 5.10 -11.79
C TYR A 58 -8.91 4.06 -11.88
N ALA A 59 -9.38 3.54 -10.75
CA ALA A 59 -10.48 2.58 -10.73
C ALA A 59 -11.77 3.17 -11.35
N ALA A 60 -12.11 4.42 -11.02
CA ALA A 60 -13.24 5.11 -11.61
C ALA A 60 -13.08 5.31 -13.14
N GLU A 61 -11.90 5.73 -13.59
CA GLU A 61 -11.58 5.88 -15.02
C GLU A 61 -11.61 4.54 -15.79
N GLN A 62 -11.42 3.41 -15.09
CA GLN A 62 -11.57 2.06 -15.65
C GLN A 62 -13.01 1.50 -15.53
N GLY A 63 -13.97 2.30 -15.09
CA GLY A 63 -15.39 1.94 -15.09
C GLY A 63 -15.91 1.33 -13.81
N ALA A 64 -15.23 1.47 -12.66
CA ALA A 64 -15.79 1.07 -11.38
C ALA A 64 -17.10 1.81 -11.09
N ALA A 65 -18.11 1.10 -10.56
CA ALA A 65 -19.41 1.68 -10.24
C ALA A 65 -19.33 2.63 -9.04
N THR A 66 -18.64 2.21 -7.99
CA THR A 66 -18.35 3.04 -6.81
C THR A 66 -16.94 2.83 -6.32
N VAL A 67 -16.30 3.88 -5.83
CA VAL A 67 -14.99 3.81 -5.21
C VAL A 67 -15.02 4.57 -3.88
N LEU A 68 -14.65 3.89 -2.79
CA LEU A 68 -14.42 4.53 -1.50
C LEU A 68 -12.94 4.52 -1.19
N GLY A 69 -12.31 5.70 -1.09
CA GLY A 69 -10.97 5.86 -0.54
C GLY A 69 -11.04 6.27 0.92
N ILE A 70 -10.32 5.56 1.78
CA ILE A 70 -10.15 5.97 3.18
C ILE A 70 -8.69 6.26 3.48
N ASP A 71 -8.43 7.28 4.27
CA ASP A 71 -7.12 7.59 4.82
C ASP A 71 -7.29 8.24 6.19
N ARG A 72 -6.36 7.97 7.10
CA ARG A 72 -6.37 8.55 8.44
C ARG A 72 -6.04 10.04 8.44
N SER A 73 -5.26 10.52 7.47
CA SER A 73 -4.82 11.89 7.36
C SER A 73 -5.87 12.79 6.71
N GLU A 74 -6.28 13.84 7.44
CA GLU A 74 -7.15 14.87 6.87
C GLU A 74 -6.50 15.60 5.70
N ARG A 75 -5.16 15.79 5.74
CA ARG A 75 -4.44 16.45 4.65
C ARG A 75 -4.44 15.59 3.39
N MET A 76 -4.23 14.28 3.52
CA MET A 76 -4.30 13.35 2.40
C MET A 76 -5.68 13.38 1.75
N ILE A 77 -6.74 13.32 2.54
CA ILE A 77 -8.11 13.36 2.03
C ILE A 77 -8.45 14.70 1.36
N ARG A 78 -7.95 15.83 1.88
CA ARG A 78 -8.11 17.13 1.19
C ARG A 78 -7.44 17.14 -0.18
N GLU A 79 -6.23 16.61 -0.29
CA GLU A 79 -5.52 16.49 -1.58
C GLU A 79 -6.23 15.52 -2.52
N ALA A 80 -6.77 14.40 -2.01
CA ALA A 80 -7.56 13.46 -2.80
C ALA A 80 -8.77 14.15 -3.44
N HIS A 81 -9.53 14.91 -2.67
CA HIS A 81 -10.63 15.71 -3.21
C HIS A 81 -10.18 16.77 -4.22
N ALA A 82 -9.05 17.43 -3.96
CA ALA A 82 -8.56 18.51 -4.83
C ALA A 82 -8.03 17.99 -6.17
N ARG A 83 -7.38 16.83 -6.19
CA ARG A 83 -6.64 16.32 -7.36
C ARG A 83 -7.34 15.18 -8.09
N ASN A 84 -8.08 14.36 -7.37
CA ASN A 84 -8.57 13.08 -7.87
C ASN A 84 -10.08 12.87 -7.60
N ALA A 85 -10.84 13.98 -7.48
CA ALA A 85 -12.29 13.91 -7.50
C ALA A 85 -12.76 13.36 -8.86
N ALA A 86 -13.65 12.38 -8.84
CA ALA A 86 -14.27 11.79 -10.02
C ALA A 86 -15.69 11.32 -9.69
N GLU A 87 -16.52 11.13 -10.71
CA GLU A 87 -17.84 10.54 -10.52
C GLU A 87 -17.72 9.14 -9.93
N GLY A 88 -18.59 8.80 -8.98
CA GLY A 88 -18.57 7.52 -8.27
C GLY A 88 -17.48 7.40 -7.20
N VAL A 89 -16.56 8.37 -7.04
CA VAL A 89 -15.51 8.36 -6.03
C VAL A 89 -15.92 9.15 -4.79
N THR A 90 -15.74 8.54 -3.63
CA THR A 90 -15.94 9.17 -2.33
C THR A 90 -14.67 8.99 -1.50
N TYR A 91 -14.28 10.04 -0.76
CA TYR A 91 -13.16 10.00 0.17
C TYR A 91 -13.64 10.24 1.60
N ARG A 92 -13.04 9.51 2.56
CA ARG A 92 -13.39 9.63 3.97
C ARG A 92 -12.14 9.62 4.85
N VAL A 93 -12.06 10.56 5.80
CA VAL A 93 -11.06 10.51 6.87
C VAL A 93 -11.43 9.37 7.80
N CYS A 94 -10.68 8.28 7.75
CA CYS A 94 -10.90 7.08 8.55
C CYS A 94 -9.63 6.21 8.52
N GLY A 95 -9.16 5.79 9.69
CA GLY A 95 -8.08 4.80 9.75
C GLY A 95 -8.60 3.39 9.46
N LEU A 96 -7.67 2.48 9.14
CA LEU A 96 -8.00 1.09 8.85
C LEU A 96 -8.63 0.37 10.05
N ALA A 97 -8.17 0.70 11.27
CA ALA A 97 -8.70 0.08 12.49
C ALA A 97 -10.13 0.53 12.82
N GLU A 98 -10.47 1.78 12.48
CA GLU A 98 -11.76 2.41 12.76
C GLU A 98 -12.82 2.12 11.68
N TYR A 99 -12.39 1.62 10.50
CA TYR A 99 -13.34 1.28 9.45
C TYR A 99 -14.18 0.05 9.79
N GLU A 100 -15.46 0.07 9.49
CA GLU A 100 -16.41 -0.97 9.91
C GLU A 100 -16.33 -2.28 9.11
N TYR A 101 -15.80 -2.23 7.89
CA TYR A 101 -15.69 -3.36 6.96
C TYR A 101 -17.04 -4.09 6.80
N PRO A 102 -18.07 -3.46 6.22
CA PRO A 102 -19.37 -4.11 6.02
C PRO A 102 -19.21 -5.39 5.20
N ALA A 103 -19.91 -6.47 5.61
CA ALA A 103 -19.76 -7.77 4.97
C ALA A 103 -20.19 -7.74 3.49
N GLU A 104 -19.44 -8.45 2.64
CA GLU A 104 -19.74 -8.69 1.22
C GLU A 104 -20.13 -7.41 0.44
N ARG A 105 -19.39 -6.34 0.68
CA ARG A 105 -19.70 -5.01 0.12
C ARG A 105 -18.88 -4.67 -1.13
N TYR A 106 -17.65 -5.19 -1.23
CA TYR A 106 -16.71 -4.80 -2.28
C TYR A 106 -16.29 -5.96 -3.15
N ASP A 107 -16.01 -5.67 -4.41
CA ASP A 107 -15.47 -6.61 -5.39
C ASP A 107 -13.94 -6.53 -5.44
N LEU A 108 -13.39 -5.34 -5.16
CA LEU A 108 -11.95 -5.10 -5.07
C LEU A 108 -11.63 -4.30 -3.81
N VAL A 109 -10.66 -4.77 -3.04
CA VAL A 109 -9.99 -3.98 -2.00
C VAL A 109 -8.54 -3.76 -2.43
N ILE A 110 -8.10 -2.50 -2.37
CA ILE A 110 -6.73 -2.08 -2.66
C ILE A 110 -6.08 -1.64 -1.36
N SER A 111 -4.79 -1.92 -1.19
CA SER A 111 -3.96 -1.30 -0.15
C SER A 111 -2.55 -1.09 -0.71
N ASN A 112 -2.17 0.15 -0.92
CA ASN A 112 -0.86 0.49 -1.49
C ASN A 112 0.02 1.25 -0.51
N LEU A 113 1.10 0.64 -0.06
CA LEU A 113 2.10 1.19 0.86
C LEU A 113 1.54 1.65 2.22
N VAL A 114 0.64 0.84 2.80
CA VAL A 114 -0.03 1.10 4.08
C VAL A 114 0.22 0.00 5.10
N LEU A 115 0.19 -1.27 4.70
CA LEU A 115 0.15 -2.39 5.64
C LEU A 115 1.39 -2.54 6.52
N HIS A 116 2.52 -2.00 6.12
CA HIS A 116 3.72 -1.93 6.96
C HIS A 116 3.60 -0.92 8.13
N TYR A 117 2.51 -0.19 8.24
CA TYR A 117 2.14 0.60 9.42
C TYR A 117 1.21 -0.14 10.38
N MET A 118 0.80 -1.38 10.05
CA MET A 118 -0.13 -2.16 10.86
C MET A 118 0.63 -3.21 11.66
N GLU A 119 0.39 -3.25 12.97
CA GLU A 119 0.97 -4.23 13.87
C GLU A 119 0.36 -5.62 13.66
N ASP A 120 -0.96 -5.68 13.51
CA ASP A 120 -1.72 -6.92 13.34
C ASP A 120 -2.25 -7.05 11.90
N LEU A 121 -1.50 -7.75 11.06
CA LEU A 121 -1.93 -8.05 9.69
C LEU A 121 -3.04 -9.10 9.63
N GLU A 122 -3.11 -10.04 10.57
CA GLU A 122 -4.12 -11.09 10.58
C GLU A 122 -5.52 -10.47 10.79
N GLU A 123 -5.62 -9.49 11.68
CA GLU A 123 -6.87 -8.76 11.88
C GLU A 123 -7.27 -8.00 10.61
N VAL A 124 -6.35 -7.29 9.97
CA VAL A 124 -6.63 -6.57 8.71
C VAL A 124 -7.09 -7.54 7.63
N TYR A 125 -6.40 -8.65 7.44
CA TYR A 125 -6.76 -9.66 6.44
C TYR A 125 -8.14 -10.26 6.68
N SER A 126 -8.46 -10.58 7.93
CA SER A 126 -9.79 -11.09 8.32
C SER A 126 -10.90 -10.08 7.99
N ARG A 127 -10.67 -8.79 8.28
CA ARG A 127 -11.63 -7.71 7.98
C ARG A 127 -11.80 -7.51 6.47
N VAL A 128 -10.70 -7.54 5.71
CA VAL A 128 -10.73 -7.44 4.24
C VAL A 128 -11.44 -8.64 3.64
N TYR A 129 -11.16 -9.86 4.11
CA TYR A 129 -11.85 -11.06 3.67
C TYR A 129 -13.35 -10.97 3.88
N ARG A 130 -13.78 -10.51 5.06
CA ARG A 130 -15.20 -10.33 5.39
C ARG A 130 -15.91 -9.34 4.47
N THR A 131 -15.24 -8.22 4.15
CA THR A 131 -15.87 -7.14 3.37
C THR A 131 -15.88 -7.42 1.86
N LEU A 132 -15.04 -8.32 1.38
CA LEU A 132 -15.05 -8.77 -0.01
C LEU A 132 -16.22 -9.72 -0.28
N ARG A 133 -16.82 -9.61 -1.46
CA ARG A 133 -17.73 -10.61 -2.02
C ARG A 133 -16.97 -11.87 -2.40
N HIS A 134 -17.67 -12.99 -2.59
CA HIS A 134 -17.09 -14.18 -3.23
C HIS A 134 -16.58 -13.84 -4.63
N GLY A 135 -15.40 -14.32 -4.99
CA GLY A 135 -14.68 -13.95 -6.21
C GLY A 135 -13.99 -12.59 -6.14
N GLY A 136 -14.16 -11.85 -5.04
CA GLY A 136 -13.56 -10.53 -4.85
C GLY A 136 -12.05 -10.60 -4.67
N THR A 137 -11.36 -9.56 -5.10
CA THR A 137 -9.89 -9.44 -5.11
C THR A 137 -9.39 -8.54 -3.99
N PHE A 138 -8.34 -8.96 -3.31
CA PHE A 138 -7.49 -8.10 -2.49
C PHE A 138 -6.16 -7.90 -3.21
N LEU A 139 -5.88 -6.67 -3.63
CA LEU A 139 -4.64 -6.26 -4.27
C LEU A 139 -3.85 -5.38 -3.30
N LEU A 140 -2.74 -5.88 -2.80
CA LEU A 140 -1.90 -5.15 -1.86
C LEU A 140 -0.49 -4.96 -2.38
N ASN A 141 0.11 -3.84 -1.97
CA ASN A 141 1.52 -3.54 -2.08
C ASN A 141 2.01 -3.00 -0.73
N MET A 142 3.09 -3.55 -0.22
CA MET A 142 3.71 -3.10 1.02
C MET A 142 5.22 -3.14 0.93
N GLU A 143 5.92 -2.51 1.86
CA GLU A 143 7.36 -2.64 1.92
C GLU A 143 7.76 -4.10 2.11
N HIS A 144 8.77 -4.54 1.34
CA HIS A 144 9.24 -5.92 1.37
C HIS A 144 9.93 -6.26 2.71
N PRO A 145 9.80 -7.49 3.23
CA PRO A 145 10.44 -7.89 4.47
C PRO A 145 11.96 -7.68 4.53
N THR A 146 12.67 -7.83 3.41
CA THR A 146 14.11 -7.51 3.36
C THR A 146 14.39 -6.03 3.55
N PHE A 147 13.45 -5.16 3.22
CA PHE A 147 13.55 -3.72 3.42
C PHE A 147 13.21 -3.32 4.85
N THR A 148 12.19 -3.94 5.47
CA THR A 148 11.73 -3.60 6.82
C THR A 148 12.46 -4.32 7.94
N ALA A 149 13.28 -5.35 7.66
CA ALA A 149 13.94 -6.15 8.69
C ALA A 149 14.80 -5.30 9.62
N GLY A 150 15.72 -4.49 9.06
CA GLY A 150 16.57 -3.59 9.83
C GLY A 150 15.94 -2.22 10.09
N VAL A 151 16.33 -1.58 11.19
CA VAL A 151 15.91 -0.21 11.53
C VAL A 151 16.56 0.84 10.63
N ARG A 152 17.79 0.56 10.15
CA ARG A 152 18.48 1.40 9.18
C ARG A 152 18.13 0.90 7.79
N GLN A 153 17.26 1.58 7.10
CA GLN A 153 16.87 1.24 5.72
C GLN A 153 17.85 1.89 4.72
N GLU A 154 19.15 1.59 4.87
CA GLU A 154 20.25 2.15 4.09
C GLU A 154 21.33 1.11 3.81
N PHE A 155 22.10 1.31 2.76
CA PHE A 155 23.28 0.50 2.47
C PHE A 155 24.40 0.80 3.46
N SER A 156 25.14 -0.24 3.85
CA SER A 156 26.37 -0.12 4.63
C SER A 156 27.47 0.58 3.80
N SER A 157 28.51 1.07 4.48
CA SER A 157 29.63 1.76 3.83
C SER A 157 30.41 0.90 2.80
N ASP A 158 30.33 -0.43 2.92
CA ASP A 158 30.86 -1.39 1.94
C ASP A 158 29.91 -1.69 0.78
N GLY A 159 28.76 -1.02 0.75
CA GLY A 159 27.73 -1.15 -0.27
C GLY A 159 26.88 -2.42 -0.12
N THR A 160 26.91 -3.11 1.00
CA THR A 160 25.97 -4.22 1.27
C THR A 160 24.65 -3.71 1.85
N TRP A 161 23.55 -4.43 1.59
CA TRP A 161 22.27 -4.18 2.25
C TRP A 161 22.13 -5.14 3.44
N PRO A 162 22.20 -4.64 4.68
CA PRO A 162 22.12 -5.51 5.86
C PRO A 162 20.66 -5.95 6.09
N VAL A 163 20.43 -7.25 6.10
CA VAL A 163 19.19 -7.85 6.56
C VAL A 163 19.41 -8.38 7.97
N THR A 164 19.06 -7.57 8.96
CA THR A 164 19.21 -7.90 10.39
C THR A 164 17.85 -8.14 11.02
N ASP A 165 17.81 -8.97 12.07
CA ASP A 165 16.60 -9.19 12.87
C ASP A 165 15.36 -9.65 12.07
N TYR A 166 15.56 -10.31 10.93
CA TYR A 166 14.49 -10.76 10.03
C TYR A 166 13.46 -11.67 10.72
N TYR A 167 13.90 -12.51 11.64
CA TYR A 167 13.01 -13.40 12.38
C TYR A 167 12.47 -12.80 13.68
N VAL A 168 12.69 -11.51 13.91
CA VAL A 168 12.16 -10.76 15.05
C VAL A 168 11.11 -9.79 14.52
N PRO A 169 9.82 -10.19 14.42
CA PRO A 169 8.77 -9.30 13.93
C PRO A 169 8.46 -8.18 14.93
N GLY A 170 7.77 -7.15 14.48
CA GLY A 170 7.29 -6.06 15.33
C GLY A 170 7.83 -4.69 14.95
N GLU A 171 7.76 -3.77 15.91
CA GLU A 171 8.04 -2.35 15.71
C GLU A 171 9.47 -2.09 15.19
N ARG A 172 9.56 -1.18 14.24
CA ARG A 172 10.79 -0.57 13.72
C ARG A 172 10.65 0.95 13.71
N ARG A 173 11.55 1.62 14.43
CA ARG A 173 11.67 3.08 14.34
C ARG A 173 12.73 3.40 13.30
N THR A 174 12.30 3.97 12.20
CA THR A 174 13.16 4.27 11.04
C THR A 174 12.99 5.73 10.62
N ALA A 175 13.81 6.19 9.70
CA ALA A 175 13.71 7.53 9.15
C ALA A 175 13.03 7.50 7.77
N PHE A 176 12.07 8.41 7.57
CA PHE A 176 11.47 8.64 6.26
C PHE A 176 11.25 10.14 6.05
N LEU A 177 11.80 10.69 4.97
CA LEU A 177 11.75 12.12 4.65
C LEU A 177 12.25 13.03 5.80
N GLY A 178 13.27 12.58 6.53
CA GLY A 178 13.87 13.33 7.64
C GLY A 178 13.11 13.26 8.97
N HIS A 179 12.05 12.48 9.06
CA HIS A 179 11.25 12.27 10.28
C HIS A 179 11.34 10.83 10.76
N GLU A 180 11.25 10.65 12.09
CA GLU A 180 11.10 9.30 12.65
C GLU A 180 9.71 8.75 12.30
N VAL A 181 9.69 7.52 11.82
CA VAL A 181 8.48 6.78 11.43
C VAL A 181 8.46 5.44 12.13
N VAL A 182 7.33 5.11 12.72
CA VAL A 182 7.08 3.75 13.25
C VAL A 182 6.48 2.90 12.15
N LYS A 183 7.13 1.78 11.85
CA LYS A 183 6.64 0.73 10.96
C LYS A 183 6.69 -0.60 11.70
N TYR A 184 6.02 -1.60 11.15
CA TYR A 184 6.05 -2.95 11.68
C TYR A 184 6.64 -3.90 10.66
N HIS A 185 7.69 -4.59 11.08
CA HIS A 185 8.28 -5.67 10.30
C HIS A 185 7.49 -6.95 10.48
N HIS A 186 7.15 -7.57 9.36
CA HIS A 186 6.56 -8.89 9.25
C HIS A 186 7.42 -9.73 8.32
N THR A 187 7.65 -11.00 8.63
CA THR A 187 8.36 -11.89 7.72
C THR A 187 7.52 -12.19 6.48
N LEU A 188 8.14 -12.61 5.39
CA LEU A 188 7.41 -13.03 4.18
C LEU A 188 6.43 -14.17 4.50
N GLU A 189 6.82 -15.08 5.38
CA GLU A 189 5.97 -16.16 5.88
C GLU A 189 4.70 -15.61 6.55
N GLN A 190 4.83 -14.65 7.48
CA GLN A 190 3.69 -14.06 8.17
C GLN A 190 2.75 -13.33 7.20
N ILE A 191 3.29 -12.62 6.21
CA ILE A 191 2.49 -11.91 5.21
C ILE A 191 1.68 -12.90 4.37
N LEU A 192 2.32 -13.90 3.78
CA LEU A 192 1.67 -14.80 2.84
C LEU A 192 0.78 -15.84 3.54
N ASN A 193 1.27 -16.44 4.63
CA ASN A 193 0.49 -17.40 5.40
C ASN A 193 -0.68 -16.74 6.14
N GLY A 194 -0.53 -15.46 6.55
CA GLY A 194 -1.64 -14.69 7.11
C GLY A 194 -2.81 -14.56 6.14
N LEU A 195 -2.54 -14.28 4.85
CA LEU A 195 -3.58 -14.27 3.81
C LEU A 195 -4.22 -15.65 3.61
N LEU A 196 -3.41 -16.71 3.51
CA LEU A 196 -3.91 -18.08 3.38
C LEU A 196 -4.78 -18.48 4.57
N LYS A 197 -4.36 -18.15 5.78
CA LYS A 197 -5.08 -18.42 7.03
C LYS A 197 -6.40 -17.67 7.12
N ALA A 198 -6.45 -16.43 6.59
CA ALA A 198 -7.71 -15.68 6.48
C ALA A 198 -8.69 -16.26 5.45
N GLY A 199 -8.26 -17.23 4.63
CA GLY A 199 -9.08 -17.89 3.62
C GLY A 199 -8.86 -17.48 2.18
N PHE A 200 -7.90 -16.56 1.92
CA PHE A 200 -7.58 -16.12 0.57
C PHE A 200 -6.86 -17.20 -0.26
N ALA A 201 -7.14 -17.23 -1.55
CA ALA A 201 -6.31 -17.92 -2.54
C ALA A 201 -5.31 -16.93 -3.15
N LEU A 202 -4.01 -17.18 -3.01
CA LEU A 202 -2.98 -16.35 -3.64
C LEU A 202 -3.00 -16.57 -5.15
N LYS A 203 -3.07 -15.49 -5.93
CA LYS A 203 -3.09 -15.52 -7.40
C LYS A 203 -1.79 -15.03 -8.00
N ALA A 204 -1.12 -14.08 -7.35
CA ALA A 204 0.20 -13.59 -7.75
C ALA A 204 0.95 -13.06 -6.53
N VAL A 205 2.27 -13.25 -6.56
CA VAL A 205 3.23 -12.61 -5.65
C VAL A 205 4.35 -12.08 -6.52
N GLU A 206 4.57 -10.76 -6.50
CA GLU A 206 5.62 -10.11 -7.28
C GLU A 206 6.47 -9.19 -6.37
N GLU A 207 7.75 -9.17 -6.61
CA GLU A 207 8.66 -8.18 -6.03
C GLU A 207 8.78 -7.02 -7.02
N ALA A 208 8.39 -5.82 -6.58
CA ALA A 208 8.38 -4.67 -7.47
C ALA A 208 9.80 -4.24 -7.85
N MET A 209 10.00 -4.02 -9.14
CA MET A 209 11.24 -3.50 -9.71
C MET A 209 10.97 -2.16 -10.40
N PRO A 210 11.93 -1.22 -10.35
CA PRO A 210 11.83 0.00 -11.14
C PRO A 210 11.61 -0.30 -12.62
N PRO A 211 10.81 0.52 -13.34
CA PRO A 211 10.68 0.45 -14.78
C PRO A 211 12.05 0.49 -15.46
N GLU A 212 12.20 -0.19 -16.59
CA GLU A 212 13.49 -0.35 -17.27
C GLU A 212 14.22 0.98 -17.50
N GLN A 213 13.49 2.02 -17.91
CA GLN A 213 14.05 3.36 -18.12
C GLN A 213 14.58 4.03 -16.83
N TRP A 214 14.19 3.56 -15.64
CA TRP A 214 14.64 4.11 -14.36
C TRP A 214 15.77 3.30 -13.72
N ARG A 215 16.04 2.08 -14.18
CA ARG A 215 17.03 1.18 -13.55
C ARG A 215 18.44 1.77 -13.52
N GLN A 216 18.82 2.52 -14.56
CA GLN A 216 20.10 3.20 -14.59
C GLN A 216 20.17 4.41 -13.65
N LEU A 217 19.02 5.04 -13.37
CA LEU A 217 18.92 6.19 -12.47
C LEU A 217 18.78 5.76 -11.00
N MET A 218 18.34 4.52 -10.78
CA MET A 218 18.07 3.94 -9.45
C MET A 218 18.78 2.60 -9.28
N PRO A 219 20.13 2.53 -9.44
CA PRO A 219 20.86 1.25 -9.45
C PRO A 219 20.75 0.50 -8.11
N GLU A 220 20.56 1.21 -7.01
CA GLU A 220 20.39 0.62 -5.69
C GLU A 220 19.08 -0.17 -5.55
N GLU A 221 18.02 0.26 -6.23
CA GLU A 221 16.74 -0.45 -6.26
C GLU A 221 16.84 -1.84 -6.92
N MET A 222 17.85 -2.05 -7.76
CA MET A 222 18.12 -3.34 -8.39
C MET A 222 18.89 -4.33 -7.49
N ARG A 223 19.32 -3.89 -6.33
CA ARG A 223 20.19 -4.69 -5.43
C ARG A 223 19.40 -5.40 -4.33
N ARG A 224 18.16 -4.98 -4.11
CA ARG A 224 17.25 -5.57 -3.12
C ARG A 224 15.79 -5.30 -3.49
N PRO A 225 14.86 -6.19 -3.15
CA PRO A 225 13.45 -5.88 -3.27
C PRO A 225 13.06 -4.82 -2.23
N MET A 226 12.32 -3.80 -2.68
CA MET A 226 11.81 -2.73 -1.82
C MET A 226 10.34 -2.91 -1.48
N MET A 227 9.57 -3.49 -2.39
CA MET A 227 8.13 -3.63 -2.28
C MET A 227 7.69 -5.04 -2.68
N LEU A 228 6.64 -5.51 -2.02
CA LEU A 228 5.98 -6.79 -2.24
C LEU A 228 4.55 -6.54 -2.70
N LEU A 229 4.22 -6.99 -3.90
CA LEU A 229 2.88 -6.97 -4.46
C LEU A 229 2.25 -8.36 -4.30
N VAL A 230 1.04 -8.40 -3.80
CA VAL A 230 0.27 -9.65 -3.71
C VAL A 230 -1.13 -9.42 -4.27
N LYS A 231 -1.57 -10.33 -5.14
CA LYS A 231 -2.97 -10.45 -5.55
C LYS A 231 -3.55 -11.70 -4.88
N ALA A 232 -4.57 -11.52 -4.08
CA ALA A 232 -5.29 -12.59 -3.40
C ALA A 232 -6.78 -12.51 -3.71
N GLU A 233 -7.48 -13.63 -3.72
CA GLU A 233 -8.90 -13.72 -4.07
C GLU A 233 -9.66 -14.43 -2.97
N LYS A 234 -10.85 -13.96 -2.63
CA LYS A 234 -11.81 -14.69 -1.80
C LYS A 234 -12.53 -15.70 -2.67
N PRO A 235 -12.29 -17.02 -2.49
CA PRO A 235 -12.92 -18.08 -3.28
C PRO A 235 -14.44 -18.08 -3.21
#